data_7814b471cfffcc1fdd2f5d52eda9d299
#
_entry.id   7814b471cfffcc1fdd2f5d52eda9d299
#
_cell.length_a   1.000
_cell.length_b   1.000
_cell.length_c   1.000
_cell.angle_alpha   90.00
_cell.angle_beta   90.00
_cell.angle_gamma   90.00
#
_symmetry.space_group_name_H-M   'P 1'
#
loop_
_entity.id
_entity.type
_entity.pdbx_description
1 polymer ?
#
loop_
_entity_poly.entity_id
_entity_poly.type
_entity_poly.pdbx_seq_one_letter_code
_entity_poly.pdbx_strand_id
1 'polypeptide(L)'
;MQRPLIQTESRPRNWLVVLDYVFYLVLIVAVAALGYYLYSYGDIITLYLPFLLEAAALTIGLSLVSMVLAVIFGFIGATGRLSRFAPVRWLATAYVEVVRGTPILVQLLLWYYGVGQALSMLGFDPYNTAYQVMTVFQNNSLVPDAFSAYFYGVIGLSFNYGAYLTEVFRSGIETINKGQTEAALSLGLNTRQTMRHIVLPQAIRITIPPFTNYFITLIQDSALLSVLGVVELEQTTGSFADPLLDPNKKLFIYILGALLYFVICYPLSLLARYLEARIAVAY
;
A
#
# COMPACT_ATOMS: atom_id res chain seq x y z
N MET A 1 -1.00 34.95 -51.26
CA MET A 1 -0.53 33.57 -51.55
C MET A 1 -0.50 32.81 -50.24
N GLN A 2 -1.57 32.06 -49.98
CA GLN A 2 -1.66 31.12 -48.81
C GLN A 2 -1.14 29.78 -49.27
N ARG A 3 -0.11 29.24 -48.56
CA ARG A 3 0.35 27.88 -48.77
C ARG A 3 -0.64 26.92 -48.08
N PRO A 4 -1.09 25.86 -48.77
CA PRO A 4 -1.94 24.87 -48.13
C PRO A 4 -1.10 24.07 -47.12
N LEU A 5 -1.62 23.94 -45.87
CA LEU A 5 -1.11 23.04 -44.85
C LEU A 5 -1.34 21.60 -45.36
N ILE A 6 -0.27 20.93 -45.72
CA ILE A 6 -0.28 19.49 -46.03
C ILE A 6 -0.56 18.76 -44.70
N GLN A 7 -1.81 18.36 -44.51
CA GLN A 7 -2.17 17.35 -43.51
C GLN A 7 -1.60 16.02 -44.00
N THR A 8 -0.44 15.63 -43.46
CA THR A 8 0.03 14.26 -43.61
C THR A 8 -0.82 13.39 -42.68
N GLU A 9 -1.94 12.86 -43.19
CA GLU A 9 -2.58 11.69 -42.60
C GLU A 9 -1.55 10.55 -42.60
N SER A 10 -0.93 10.30 -41.46
CA SER A 10 -0.12 9.11 -41.23
C SER A 10 -1.05 7.90 -41.27
N ARG A 11 -1.13 7.21 -42.39
CA ARG A 11 -1.78 5.89 -42.47
C ARG A 11 -1.18 5.02 -41.36
N PRO A 12 -2.03 4.35 -40.55
CA PRO A 12 -1.54 3.43 -39.56
C PRO A 12 -0.62 2.41 -40.25
N ARG A 13 0.61 2.29 -39.77
CA ARG A 13 1.59 1.36 -40.31
C ARG A 13 1.04 -0.06 -40.08
N ASN A 14 0.73 -0.82 -41.15
CA ASN A 14 0.05 -2.13 -41.11
C ASN A 14 0.69 -3.11 -40.09
N TRP A 15 1.98 -2.95 -39.79
CA TRP A 15 2.67 -3.77 -38.81
C TRP A 15 2.24 -3.50 -37.35
N LEU A 16 1.77 -2.30 -37.00
CA LEU A 16 1.22 -2.01 -35.65
C LEU A 16 -0.07 -2.79 -35.44
N VAL A 17 -0.92 -2.84 -36.43
CA VAL A 17 -2.18 -3.62 -36.39
C VAL A 17 -1.88 -5.12 -36.24
N VAL A 18 -0.85 -5.62 -36.95
CA VAL A 18 -0.42 -7.03 -36.82
C VAL A 18 0.11 -7.30 -35.40
N LEU A 19 0.90 -6.37 -34.83
CA LEU A 19 1.39 -6.51 -33.44
C LEU A 19 0.24 -6.54 -32.44
N ASP A 20 -0.79 -5.73 -32.62
CA ASP A 20 -1.97 -5.74 -31.75
C ASP A 20 -2.69 -7.09 -31.83
N TYR A 21 -2.91 -7.65 -33.03
CA TYR A 21 -3.51 -8.99 -33.17
C TYR A 21 -2.66 -10.08 -32.54
N VAL A 22 -1.34 -10.05 -32.73
CA VAL A 22 -0.40 -11.01 -32.12
C VAL A 22 -0.46 -10.88 -30.58
N PHE A 23 -0.48 -9.66 -30.06
CA PHE A 23 -0.60 -9.42 -28.62
C PHE A 23 -1.89 -10.01 -28.06
N TYR A 24 -3.05 -9.72 -28.68
CA TYR A 24 -4.33 -10.28 -28.22
C TYR A 24 -4.39 -11.80 -28.35
N LEU A 25 -3.82 -12.38 -29.42
CA LEU A 25 -3.73 -13.82 -29.58
C LEU A 25 -2.91 -14.46 -28.44
N VAL A 26 -1.74 -13.92 -28.15
CA VAL A 26 -0.87 -14.39 -27.04
C VAL A 26 -1.60 -14.27 -25.71
N LEU A 27 -2.30 -13.15 -25.47
CA LEU A 27 -3.08 -12.93 -24.26
C LEU A 27 -4.21 -13.98 -24.11
N ILE A 28 -4.97 -14.23 -25.19
CA ILE A 28 -6.04 -15.24 -25.18
C ILE A 28 -5.48 -16.62 -24.90
N VAL A 29 -4.38 -17.00 -25.55
CA VAL A 29 -3.71 -18.30 -25.32
C VAL A 29 -3.22 -18.40 -23.87
N ALA A 30 -2.63 -17.34 -23.33
CA ALA A 30 -2.15 -17.32 -21.94
C ALA A 30 -3.31 -17.47 -20.93
N VAL A 31 -4.42 -16.76 -21.16
CA VAL A 31 -5.62 -16.85 -20.32
C VAL A 31 -6.27 -18.24 -20.41
N ALA A 32 -6.35 -18.80 -21.63
CA ALA A 32 -6.89 -20.16 -21.84
C ALA A 32 -6.00 -21.21 -21.17
N ALA A 33 -4.67 -21.09 -21.29
CA ALA A 33 -3.72 -22.00 -20.63
C ALA A 33 -3.83 -21.92 -19.10
N LEU A 34 -3.94 -20.71 -18.54
CA LEU A 34 -4.16 -20.51 -17.10
C LEU A 34 -5.49 -21.14 -16.67
N GLY A 35 -6.58 -20.90 -17.42
CA GLY A 35 -7.88 -21.49 -17.11
C GLY A 35 -7.88 -23.02 -17.14
N TYR A 36 -7.21 -23.62 -18.14
CA TYR A 36 -7.02 -25.06 -18.22
C TYR A 36 -6.19 -25.58 -17.04
N TYR A 37 -5.12 -24.88 -16.69
CA TYR A 37 -4.27 -25.21 -15.55
C TYR A 37 -5.05 -25.16 -14.22
N LEU A 38 -5.84 -24.12 -14.00
CA LEU A 38 -6.70 -24.01 -12.82
C LEU A 38 -7.76 -25.12 -12.76
N TYR A 39 -8.37 -25.46 -13.91
CA TYR A 39 -9.34 -26.54 -14.00
C TYR A 39 -8.71 -27.91 -13.69
N SER A 40 -7.48 -28.17 -14.15
CA SER A 40 -6.77 -29.44 -13.95
C SER A 40 -6.43 -29.73 -12.49
N TYR A 41 -6.37 -28.70 -11.64
CA TYR A 41 -6.07 -28.80 -10.21
C TYR A 41 -7.26 -28.35 -9.32
N GLY A 42 -8.49 -28.49 -9.82
CA GLY A 42 -9.71 -28.07 -9.12
C GLY A 42 -9.86 -28.65 -7.70
N ASP A 43 -9.43 -29.89 -7.48
CA ASP A 43 -9.45 -30.54 -6.17
C ASP A 43 -8.56 -29.80 -5.15
N ILE A 44 -7.44 -29.25 -5.61
CA ILE A 44 -6.52 -28.47 -4.76
C ILE A 44 -7.19 -27.14 -4.35
N ILE A 45 -7.95 -26.51 -5.26
CA ILE A 45 -8.69 -25.29 -4.96
C ILE A 45 -9.63 -25.52 -3.79
N THR A 46 -10.47 -26.55 -3.88
CA THR A 46 -11.47 -26.83 -2.83
C THR A 46 -10.86 -27.11 -1.48
N LEU A 47 -9.66 -27.68 -1.45
CA LEU A 47 -8.94 -28.00 -0.21
C LEU A 47 -8.32 -26.76 0.44
N TYR A 48 -7.63 -25.90 -0.31
CA TYR A 48 -6.81 -24.83 0.26
C TYR A 48 -7.47 -23.44 0.20
N LEU A 49 -8.42 -23.21 -0.71
CA LEU A 49 -9.06 -21.91 -0.90
C LEU A 49 -9.69 -21.34 0.39
N PRO A 50 -10.39 -22.10 1.24
CA PRO A 50 -10.97 -21.55 2.46
C PRO A 50 -9.92 -20.91 3.39
N PHE A 51 -8.78 -21.57 3.58
CA PHE A 51 -7.67 -21.09 4.41
C PHE A 51 -6.99 -19.86 3.79
N LEU A 52 -6.81 -19.87 2.47
CA LEU A 52 -6.25 -18.74 1.76
C LEU A 52 -7.18 -17.50 1.78
N LEU A 53 -8.50 -17.70 1.76
CA LEU A 53 -9.46 -16.60 1.90
C LEU A 53 -9.46 -16.00 3.31
N GLU A 54 -9.33 -16.82 4.35
CA GLU A 54 -9.16 -16.37 5.73
C GLU A 54 -7.87 -15.54 5.88
N ALA A 55 -6.76 -16.06 5.35
CA ALA A 55 -5.47 -15.36 5.33
C ALA A 55 -5.54 -14.05 4.51
N ALA A 56 -6.26 -14.03 3.38
CA ALA A 56 -6.51 -12.84 2.58
C ALA A 56 -7.30 -11.78 3.37
N ALA A 57 -8.31 -12.19 4.14
CA ALA A 57 -9.04 -11.28 5.02
C ALA A 57 -8.14 -10.68 6.10
N LEU A 58 -7.24 -11.48 6.67
CA LEU A 58 -6.25 -11.02 7.64
C LEU A 58 -5.26 -10.03 7.01
N THR A 59 -4.76 -10.32 5.80
CA THR A 59 -3.91 -9.42 5.00
C THR A 59 -4.57 -8.05 4.82
N ILE A 60 -5.85 -8.04 4.44
CA ILE A 60 -6.63 -6.79 4.30
C ILE A 60 -6.73 -6.07 5.65
N GLY A 61 -7.05 -6.79 6.72
CA GLY A 61 -7.18 -6.21 8.06
C GLY A 61 -5.89 -5.56 8.55
N LEU A 62 -4.76 -6.27 8.44
CA LEU A 62 -3.43 -5.75 8.80
C LEU A 62 -3.06 -4.52 7.96
N SER A 63 -3.33 -4.58 6.65
CA SER A 63 -3.06 -3.47 5.73
C SER A 63 -3.90 -2.24 6.05
N LEU A 64 -5.17 -2.41 6.41
CA LEU A 64 -6.04 -1.30 6.82
C LEU A 64 -5.55 -0.64 8.11
N VAL A 65 -5.22 -1.42 9.13
CA VAL A 65 -4.68 -0.90 10.39
C VAL A 65 -3.36 -0.17 10.14
N SER A 66 -2.45 -0.79 9.37
CA SER A 66 -1.18 -0.18 9.00
C SER A 66 -1.36 1.13 8.24
N MET A 67 -2.34 1.20 7.32
CA MET A 67 -2.60 2.42 6.54
C MET A 67 -3.17 3.53 7.41
N VAL A 68 -4.06 3.24 8.35
CA VAL A 68 -4.59 4.23 9.30
C VAL A 68 -3.45 4.83 10.13
N LEU A 69 -2.56 4.01 10.66
CA LEU A 69 -1.40 4.49 11.41
C LEU A 69 -0.41 5.23 10.51
N ALA A 70 -0.19 4.77 9.27
CA ALA A 70 0.66 5.46 8.29
C ALA A 70 0.14 6.87 7.96
N VAL A 71 -1.18 7.06 7.87
CA VAL A 71 -1.79 8.40 7.72
C VAL A 71 -1.46 9.29 8.90
N ILE A 72 -1.52 8.77 10.13
CA ILE A 72 -1.17 9.53 11.33
C ILE A 72 0.32 9.94 11.30
N PHE A 73 1.23 8.99 11.05
CA PHE A 73 2.67 9.28 10.92
C PHE A 73 2.95 10.25 9.76
N GLY A 74 2.28 10.06 8.62
CA GLY A 74 2.39 10.93 7.45
C GLY A 74 1.94 12.36 7.73
N PHE A 75 0.83 12.53 8.44
CA PHE A 75 0.34 13.86 8.84
C PHE A 75 1.29 14.55 9.83
N ILE A 76 1.77 13.83 10.85
CA ILE A 76 2.77 14.33 11.81
C ILE A 76 4.06 14.70 11.06
N GLY A 77 4.55 13.84 10.16
CA GLY A 77 5.74 14.11 9.36
C GLY A 77 5.58 15.34 8.46
N ALA A 78 4.45 15.46 7.74
CA ALA A 78 4.17 16.58 6.85
C ALA A 78 4.09 17.91 7.62
N THR A 79 3.36 17.95 8.73
CA THR A 79 3.28 19.13 9.58
C THR A 79 4.65 19.48 10.17
N GLY A 80 5.45 18.48 10.53
CA GLY A 80 6.83 18.66 10.99
C GLY A 80 7.73 19.29 9.92
N ARG A 81 7.67 18.80 8.67
CA ARG A 81 8.45 19.34 7.55
C ARG A 81 8.03 20.75 7.14
N LEU A 82 6.77 21.10 7.30
CA LEU A 82 6.25 22.45 7.06
C LEU A 82 6.46 23.41 8.24
N SER A 83 7.00 22.92 9.36
CA SER A 83 7.22 23.72 10.58
C SER A 83 8.26 24.81 10.36
N ARG A 84 8.01 25.99 10.93
CA ARG A 84 9.00 27.10 11.01
C ARG A 84 10.11 26.81 12.01
N PHE A 85 9.86 25.93 13.01
CA PHE A 85 10.84 25.57 14.02
C PHE A 85 11.85 24.56 13.46
N ALA A 86 13.09 24.99 13.29
CA ALA A 86 14.14 24.25 12.60
C ALA A 86 14.39 22.82 13.15
N PRO A 87 14.48 22.58 14.49
CA PRO A 87 14.69 21.24 15.02
C PRO A 87 13.59 20.24 14.63
N VAL A 88 12.32 20.64 14.68
CA VAL A 88 11.18 19.79 14.27
C VAL A 88 11.25 19.49 12.79
N ARG A 89 11.56 20.49 11.95
CA ARG A 89 11.72 20.28 10.51
C ARG A 89 12.87 19.34 10.20
N TRP A 90 14.00 19.48 10.88
CA TRP A 90 15.14 18.60 10.70
C TRP A 90 14.83 17.15 11.10
N LEU A 91 14.18 16.95 12.22
CA LEU A 91 13.77 15.61 12.67
C LEU A 91 12.81 14.94 11.68
N ALA A 92 11.81 15.68 11.22
CA ALA A 92 10.87 15.18 10.23
C ALA A 92 11.55 14.89 8.87
N THR A 93 12.54 15.70 8.48
CA THR A 93 13.34 15.44 7.28
C THR A 93 14.19 14.20 7.45
N ALA A 94 14.91 14.06 8.56
CA ALA A 94 15.73 12.88 8.83
C ALA A 94 14.89 11.59 8.84
N TYR A 95 13.71 11.62 9.46
CA TYR A 95 12.76 10.51 9.41
C TYR A 95 12.46 10.09 7.95
N VAL A 96 12.06 11.02 7.11
CA VAL A 96 11.69 10.72 5.72
C VAL A 96 12.89 10.21 4.92
N GLU A 97 14.06 10.85 5.03
CA GLU A 97 15.24 10.48 4.27
C GLU A 97 15.79 9.09 4.69
N VAL A 98 15.84 8.81 5.99
CA VAL A 98 16.32 7.51 6.50
C VAL A 98 15.35 6.39 6.10
N VAL A 99 14.05 6.60 6.30
CA VAL A 99 13.05 5.56 6.04
C VAL A 99 12.91 5.29 4.55
N ARG A 100 12.88 6.31 3.70
CA ARG A 100 12.80 6.14 2.24
C ARG A 100 14.13 5.70 1.60
N GLY A 101 15.24 5.90 2.29
CA GLY A 101 16.58 5.49 1.85
C GLY A 101 16.96 4.07 2.24
N THR A 102 16.12 3.33 2.97
CA THR A 102 16.41 1.97 3.43
C THR A 102 15.34 0.97 2.99
N PRO A 103 15.71 -0.31 2.69
CA PRO A 103 14.73 -1.32 2.28
C PRO A 103 13.71 -1.61 3.38
N ILE A 104 12.43 -1.70 3.00
CA ILE A 104 11.33 -1.97 3.94
C ILE A 104 11.54 -3.28 4.72
N LEU A 105 12.00 -4.35 4.06
CA LEU A 105 12.28 -5.63 4.72
C LEU A 105 13.28 -5.47 5.87
N VAL A 106 14.36 -4.71 5.66
CA VAL A 106 15.36 -4.45 6.71
C VAL A 106 14.73 -3.67 7.87
N GLN A 107 13.86 -2.71 7.56
CA GLN A 107 13.14 -1.96 8.59
C GLN A 107 12.21 -2.86 9.41
N LEU A 108 11.47 -3.78 8.79
CA LEU A 108 10.61 -4.74 9.49
C LEU A 108 11.42 -5.63 10.44
N LEU A 109 12.57 -6.14 10.00
CA LEU A 109 13.47 -6.92 10.86
C LEU A 109 14.02 -6.08 12.03
N LEU A 110 14.37 -4.81 11.77
CA LEU A 110 14.82 -3.91 12.85
C LEU A 110 13.71 -3.58 13.85
N TRP A 111 12.47 -3.41 13.39
CA TRP A 111 11.34 -3.20 14.29
C TRP A 111 11.10 -4.41 15.19
N TYR A 112 11.10 -5.61 14.63
CA TYR A 112 10.83 -6.83 15.40
C TYR A 112 12.01 -7.25 16.28
N TYR A 113 13.21 -7.46 15.68
CA TYR A 113 14.38 -7.95 16.41
C TYR A 113 15.16 -6.84 17.13
N GLY A 114 15.13 -5.61 16.64
CA GLY A 114 15.85 -4.49 17.26
C GLY A 114 14.99 -3.78 18.31
N VAL A 115 13.97 -3.05 17.84
CA VAL A 115 13.09 -2.26 18.72
C VAL A 115 12.30 -3.17 19.66
N GLY A 116 11.79 -4.29 19.17
CA GLY A 116 11.05 -5.27 19.95
C GLY A 116 11.88 -5.83 21.10
N GLN A 117 13.11 -6.24 20.81
CA GLN A 117 14.02 -6.72 21.86
C GLN A 117 14.38 -5.63 22.88
N ALA A 118 14.66 -4.42 22.42
CA ALA A 118 14.98 -3.29 23.31
C ALA A 118 13.80 -2.95 24.24
N LEU A 119 12.57 -2.93 23.71
CA LEU A 119 11.37 -2.67 24.52
C LEU A 119 11.06 -3.83 25.47
N SER A 120 11.31 -5.07 25.07
CA SER A 120 11.18 -6.25 25.95
C SER A 120 12.13 -6.17 27.16
N MET A 121 13.38 -5.70 26.96
CA MET A 121 14.32 -5.46 28.06
C MET A 121 13.83 -4.37 29.04
N LEU A 122 13.00 -3.45 28.58
CA LEU A 122 12.34 -2.42 29.38
C LEU A 122 11.01 -2.90 30.02
N GLY A 123 10.67 -4.16 29.84
CA GLY A 123 9.45 -4.78 30.39
C GLY A 123 8.20 -4.64 29.52
N PHE A 124 8.30 -4.11 28.30
CA PHE A 124 7.17 -4.03 27.38
C PHE A 124 7.15 -5.25 26.44
N ASP A 125 6.16 -6.10 26.61
CA ASP A 125 5.88 -7.24 25.74
C ASP A 125 4.45 -7.10 25.16
N PRO A 126 4.32 -6.88 23.84
CA PRO A 126 3.02 -6.72 23.19
C PRO A 126 2.09 -7.92 23.40
N TYR A 127 2.62 -9.17 23.33
CA TYR A 127 1.83 -10.37 23.55
C TYR A 127 1.26 -10.42 24.98
N ASN A 128 2.11 -10.29 25.98
CA ASN A 128 1.68 -10.31 27.39
C ASN A 128 0.71 -9.17 27.68
N THR A 129 0.95 -7.98 27.14
CA THR A 129 0.08 -6.82 27.32
C THR A 129 -1.30 -7.08 26.70
N ALA A 130 -1.35 -7.58 25.46
CA ALA A 130 -2.61 -7.92 24.79
C ALA A 130 -3.35 -9.04 25.53
N TYR A 131 -2.62 -10.08 25.95
CA TYR A 131 -3.18 -11.20 26.71
C TYR A 131 -3.82 -10.75 28.02
N GLN A 132 -3.14 -9.88 28.80
CA GLN A 132 -3.67 -9.31 30.03
C GLN A 132 -4.93 -8.46 29.77
N VAL A 133 -4.93 -7.62 28.73
CA VAL A 133 -6.11 -6.83 28.37
C VAL A 133 -7.27 -7.74 27.99
N MET A 134 -7.04 -8.78 27.17
CA MET A 134 -8.09 -9.71 26.74
C MET A 134 -8.61 -10.61 27.86
N THR A 135 -7.79 -10.86 28.89
CA THR A 135 -8.22 -11.58 30.11
C THR A 135 -9.34 -10.83 30.86
N VAL A 136 -9.30 -9.49 30.88
CA VAL A 136 -10.35 -8.67 31.47
C VAL A 136 -11.71 -8.91 30.76
N PHE A 137 -11.68 -9.19 29.45
CA PHE A 137 -12.86 -9.49 28.65
C PHE A 137 -13.17 -10.99 28.54
N GLN A 138 -12.42 -11.86 29.22
CA GLN A 138 -12.52 -13.33 29.16
C GLN A 138 -12.34 -13.90 27.73
N ASN A 139 -11.57 -13.23 26.90
CA ASN A 139 -11.38 -13.54 25.47
C ASN A 139 -9.89 -13.71 25.08
N ASN A 140 -9.05 -14.28 25.97
CA ASN A 140 -7.60 -14.44 25.73
C ASN A 140 -7.29 -15.31 24.51
N SER A 141 -8.17 -16.23 24.13
CA SER A 141 -8.00 -17.06 22.93
C SER A 141 -7.97 -16.27 21.60
N LEU A 142 -8.34 -15.00 21.64
CA LEU A 142 -8.24 -14.09 20.48
C LEU A 142 -6.84 -13.52 20.26
N VAL A 143 -5.90 -13.72 21.20
CA VAL A 143 -4.50 -13.25 21.07
C VAL A 143 -3.68 -14.39 20.46
N PRO A 144 -3.26 -14.29 19.19
CA PRO A 144 -2.41 -15.32 18.58
C PRO A 144 -1.04 -15.36 19.23
N ASP A 145 -0.41 -16.52 19.30
CA ASP A 145 0.93 -16.70 19.90
C ASP A 145 1.99 -15.80 19.26
N ALA A 146 1.86 -15.53 17.95
CA ALA A 146 2.75 -14.62 17.23
C ALA A 146 2.37 -13.13 17.34
N PHE A 147 1.50 -12.72 18.30
CA PHE A 147 0.97 -11.36 18.38
C PHE A 147 2.06 -10.28 18.34
N SER A 148 3.22 -10.51 18.98
CA SER A 148 4.34 -9.57 18.91
C SER A 148 4.84 -9.32 17.49
N ALA A 149 4.87 -10.35 16.62
CA ALA A 149 5.24 -10.21 15.21
C ALA A 149 4.21 -9.38 14.45
N TYR A 150 2.91 -9.60 14.68
CA TYR A 150 1.84 -8.77 14.11
C TYR A 150 1.97 -7.31 14.54
N PHE A 151 2.17 -7.08 15.84
CA PHE A 151 2.30 -5.72 16.39
C PHE A 151 3.47 -4.96 15.78
N TYR A 152 4.68 -5.51 15.83
CA TYR A 152 5.87 -4.83 15.28
C TYR A 152 5.84 -4.77 13.75
N GLY A 153 5.26 -5.76 13.09
CA GLY A 153 5.05 -5.75 11.65
C GLY A 153 4.14 -4.61 11.20
N VAL A 154 2.99 -4.45 11.86
CA VAL A 154 2.05 -3.35 11.60
C VAL A 154 2.71 -1.99 11.87
N ILE A 155 3.44 -1.83 13.00
CA ILE A 155 4.15 -0.58 13.29
C ILE A 155 5.23 -0.29 12.25
N GLY A 156 6.01 -1.31 11.85
CA GLY A 156 7.06 -1.17 10.84
C GLY A 156 6.51 -0.75 9.47
N LEU A 157 5.44 -1.40 8.99
CA LEU A 157 4.74 -0.99 7.77
C LEU A 157 4.21 0.44 7.88
N SER A 158 3.55 0.75 9.00
CA SER A 158 2.97 2.07 9.23
C SER A 158 4.02 3.17 9.24
N PHE A 159 5.16 2.91 9.88
CA PHE A 159 6.28 3.85 9.95
C PHE A 159 6.92 4.07 8.58
N ASN A 160 7.09 3.01 7.80
CA ASN A 160 7.62 3.10 6.45
C ASN A 160 6.66 3.91 5.54
N TYR A 161 5.41 3.50 5.43
CA TYR A 161 4.43 4.18 4.59
C TYR A 161 4.08 5.58 5.07
N GLY A 162 4.20 5.84 6.37
CA GLY A 162 4.10 7.17 6.95
C GLY A 162 5.12 8.17 6.38
N ALA A 163 6.35 7.71 6.11
CA ALA A 163 7.36 8.54 5.47
C ALA A 163 7.00 8.91 4.01
N TYR A 164 6.46 7.96 3.24
CA TYR A 164 5.97 8.24 1.90
C TYR A 164 4.77 9.18 1.93
N LEU A 165 3.80 8.95 2.83
CA LEU A 165 2.63 9.83 2.98
C LEU A 165 3.01 11.22 3.49
N THR A 166 4.08 11.35 4.26
CA THR A 166 4.64 12.67 4.62
C THR A 166 4.91 13.51 3.39
N GLU A 167 5.58 12.94 2.38
CA GLU A 167 5.86 13.64 1.13
C GLU A 167 4.60 13.92 0.31
N VAL A 168 3.67 12.95 0.24
CA VAL A 168 2.39 13.13 -0.44
C VAL A 168 1.61 14.31 0.14
N PHE A 169 1.48 14.37 1.46
CA PHE A 169 0.74 15.45 2.11
C PHE A 169 1.45 16.80 2.00
N ARG A 170 2.79 16.81 2.18
CA ARG A 170 3.59 18.04 2.02
C ARG A 170 3.48 18.56 0.59
N SER A 171 3.73 17.72 -0.42
CA SER A 171 3.67 18.12 -1.83
C SER A 171 2.27 18.56 -2.25
N GLY A 172 1.23 17.88 -1.77
CA GLY A 172 -0.16 18.25 -2.01
C GLY A 172 -0.48 19.68 -1.51
N ILE A 173 0.05 20.06 -0.34
CA ILE A 173 -0.11 21.43 0.19
C ILE A 173 0.71 22.44 -0.63
N GLU A 174 1.95 22.11 -0.97
CA GLU A 174 2.86 23.03 -1.68
C GLU A 174 2.48 23.24 -3.16
N THR A 175 1.74 22.31 -3.75
CA THR A 175 1.25 22.41 -5.14
C THR A 175 0.16 23.47 -5.31
N ILE A 176 -0.54 23.87 -4.22
CA ILE A 176 -1.57 24.88 -4.28
C ILE A 176 -0.96 26.24 -4.64
N ASN A 177 -1.53 26.90 -5.65
CA ASN A 177 -1.05 28.18 -6.14
C ASN A 177 -0.99 29.23 -5.02
N LYS A 178 0.17 29.85 -4.82
CA LYS A 178 0.41 30.86 -3.78
C LYS A 178 -0.55 32.06 -3.91
N GLY A 179 -0.95 32.43 -5.12
CA GLY A 179 -1.93 33.49 -5.37
C GLY A 179 -3.28 33.27 -4.70
N GLN A 180 -3.70 31.98 -4.50
CA GLN A 180 -4.92 31.70 -3.73
C GLN A 180 -4.76 32.03 -2.25
N THR A 181 -3.58 31.74 -1.69
CA THR A 181 -3.25 32.10 -0.31
C THR A 181 -3.17 33.63 -0.14
N GLU A 182 -2.53 34.33 -1.06
CA GLU A 182 -2.40 35.80 -1.05
C GLU A 182 -3.78 36.47 -1.20
N ALA A 183 -4.61 36.01 -2.12
CA ALA A 183 -5.99 36.52 -2.29
C ALA A 183 -6.84 36.31 -1.03
N ALA A 184 -6.75 35.12 -0.40
CA ALA A 184 -7.47 34.85 0.84
C ALA A 184 -7.04 35.75 1.98
N LEU A 185 -5.73 36.02 2.13
CA LEU A 185 -5.20 36.98 3.12
C LEU A 185 -5.66 38.39 2.84
N SER A 186 -5.70 38.82 1.57
CA SER A 186 -6.19 40.17 1.14
C SER A 186 -7.68 40.34 1.43
N LEU A 187 -8.46 39.25 1.47
CA LEU A 187 -9.87 39.25 1.87
C LEU A 187 -10.07 39.23 3.39
N GLY A 188 -8.99 39.32 4.18
CA GLY A 188 -9.04 39.37 5.64
C GLY A 188 -9.05 38.03 6.36
N LEU A 189 -8.87 36.92 5.64
CA LEU A 189 -8.69 35.59 6.30
C LEU A 189 -7.31 35.54 6.97
N ASN A 190 -7.26 34.99 8.16
CA ASN A 190 -5.97 34.68 8.78
C ASN A 190 -5.37 33.40 8.21
N THR A 191 -4.08 33.14 8.47
CA THR A 191 -3.35 31.97 7.94
C THR A 191 -4.04 30.63 8.26
N ARG A 192 -4.64 30.50 9.45
CA ARG A 192 -5.34 29.25 9.85
C ARG A 192 -6.63 29.06 9.06
N GLN A 193 -7.38 30.14 8.84
CA GLN A 193 -8.61 30.14 8.03
C GLN A 193 -8.28 29.83 6.56
N THR A 194 -7.25 30.48 6.00
CA THR A 194 -6.75 30.23 4.64
C THR A 194 -6.35 28.76 4.48
N MET A 195 -5.58 28.19 5.41
CA MET A 195 -5.20 26.78 5.38
C MET A 195 -6.43 25.88 5.41
N ARG A 196 -7.37 26.12 6.32
CA ARG A 196 -8.52 25.24 6.54
C ARG A 196 -9.56 25.30 5.42
N HIS A 197 -9.81 26.49 4.87
CA HIS A 197 -10.94 26.70 3.95
C HIS A 197 -10.52 26.77 2.48
N ILE A 198 -9.26 27.08 2.18
CA ILE A 198 -8.76 27.25 0.81
C ILE A 198 -7.77 26.15 0.46
N VAL A 199 -6.67 26.00 1.22
CA VAL A 199 -5.56 25.13 0.86
C VAL A 199 -5.87 23.67 1.12
N LEU A 200 -6.28 23.32 2.34
CA LEU A 200 -6.45 21.92 2.77
C LEU A 200 -7.51 21.16 1.96
N PRO A 201 -8.69 21.71 1.61
CA PRO A 201 -9.67 20.99 0.80
C PRO A 201 -9.16 20.67 -0.62
N GLN A 202 -8.32 21.52 -1.19
CA GLN A 202 -7.71 21.27 -2.50
C GLN A 202 -6.55 20.29 -2.37
N ALA A 203 -5.67 20.44 -1.37
CA ALA A 203 -4.57 19.54 -1.11
C ALA A 203 -5.05 18.09 -0.90
N ILE A 204 -6.13 17.88 -0.12
CA ILE A 204 -6.71 16.55 0.09
C ILE A 204 -7.10 15.91 -1.25
N ARG A 205 -7.75 16.66 -2.15
CA ARG A 205 -8.15 16.11 -3.46
C ARG A 205 -6.93 15.66 -4.28
N ILE A 206 -5.87 16.47 -4.30
CA ILE A 206 -4.64 16.16 -5.04
C ILE A 206 -3.91 14.95 -4.44
N THR A 207 -4.01 14.73 -3.13
CA THR A 207 -3.32 13.62 -2.45
C THR A 207 -4.05 12.28 -2.52
N ILE A 208 -5.34 12.24 -2.86
CA ILE A 208 -6.13 11.00 -2.95
C ILE A 208 -5.54 9.97 -3.94
N PRO A 209 -5.17 10.32 -5.20
CA PRO A 209 -4.62 9.34 -6.12
C PRO A 209 -3.31 8.72 -5.64
N PRO A 210 -2.25 9.48 -5.28
CA PRO A 210 -1.04 8.88 -4.76
C PRO A 210 -1.25 8.12 -3.45
N PHE A 211 -2.16 8.56 -2.58
CA PHE A 211 -2.57 7.81 -1.40
C PHE A 211 -3.12 6.43 -1.74
N THR A 212 -4.02 6.34 -2.73
CA THR A 212 -4.61 5.06 -3.15
C THR A 212 -3.54 4.13 -3.73
N ASN A 213 -2.58 4.66 -4.51
CA ASN A 213 -1.46 3.89 -5.03
C ASN A 213 -0.57 3.34 -3.91
N TYR A 214 -0.26 4.15 -2.88
CA TYR A 214 0.50 3.66 -1.72
C TYR A 214 -0.28 2.63 -0.89
N PHE A 215 -1.60 2.71 -0.84
CA PHE A 215 -2.40 1.69 -0.15
C PHE A 215 -2.32 0.34 -0.88
N ILE A 216 -2.39 0.34 -2.22
CA ILE A 216 -2.22 -0.88 -3.02
C ILE A 216 -0.83 -1.49 -2.78
N THR A 217 0.22 -0.66 -2.81
CA THR A 217 1.59 -1.13 -2.58
C THR A 217 1.76 -1.65 -1.14
N LEU A 218 1.15 -1.02 -0.14
CA LEU A 218 1.18 -1.49 1.25
C LEU A 218 0.53 -2.88 1.39
N ILE A 219 -0.59 -3.14 0.70
CA ILE A 219 -1.21 -4.48 0.67
C ILE A 219 -0.24 -5.50 0.06
N GLN A 220 0.48 -5.16 -1.00
CA GLN A 220 1.47 -6.05 -1.61
C GLN A 220 2.68 -6.26 -0.68
N ASP A 221 3.19 -5.21 -0.06
CA ASP A 221 4.33 -5.27 0.85
C ASP A 221 3.99 -5.93 2.20
N SER A 222 2.70 -6.09 2.54
CA SER A 222 2.32 -6.86 3.73
C SER A 222 2.76 -8.33 3.63
N ALA A 223 2.98 -8.86 2.43
CA ALA A 223 3.59 -10.16 2.20
C ALA A 223 4.97 -10.31 2.88
N LEU A 224 5.70 -9.21 3.05
CA LEU A 224 7.00 -9.22 3.75
C LEU A 224 6.87 -9.51 5.25
N LEU A 225 5.67 -9.41 5.82
CA LEU A 225 5.42 -9.80 7.21
C LEU A 225 5.57 -11.30 7.43
N SER A 226 5.48 -12.12 6.37
CA SER A 226 5.75 -13.56 6.41
C SER A 226 7.13 -13.89 6.98
N VAL A 227 8.13 -13.05 6.70
CA VAL A 227 9.51 -13.21 7.23
C VAL A 227 9.57 -13.05 8.76
N LEU A 228 8.60 -12.35 9.36
CA LEU A 228 8.46 -12.23 10.81
C LEU A 228 7.62 -13.34 11.43
N GLY A 229 7.08 -14.26 10.63
CA GLY A 229 6.18 -15.32 11.06
C GLY A 229 4.72 -14.89 11.21
N VAL A 230 4.32 -13.77 10.62
CA VAL A 230 2.92 -13.34 10.55
C VAL A 230 2.18 -14.23 9.55
N VAL A 231 1.13 -14.92 10.00
CA VAL A 231 0.36 -15.89 9.19
C VAL A 231 -0.69 -15.12 8.35
N GLU A 232 -0.20 -14.35 7.38
CA GLU A 232 -1.01 -13.65 6.38
C GLU A 232 -1.03 -14.47 5.06
N LEU A 233 -1.51 -13.90 3.96
CA LEU A 233 -1.75 -14.64 2.71
C LEU A 233 -0.49 -15.26 2.11
N GLU A 234 0.67 -14.58 2.11
CA GLU A 234 1.93 -15.13 1.59
C GLU A 234 2.46 -16.26 2.47
N GLN A 235 2.50 -16.06 3.78
CA GLN A 235 2.92 -17.09 4.73
C GLN A 235 2.03 -18.33 4.65
N THR A 236 0.72 -18.16 4.52
CA THR A 236 -0.23 -19.26 4.37
C THR A 236 -0.02 -19.98 3.04
N THR A 237 0.16 -19.22 1.95
CA THR A 237 0.47 -19.78 0.63
C THR A 237 1.75 -20.60 0.66
N GLY A 238 2.83 -20.06 1.22
CA GLY A 238 4.11 -20.77 1.37
C GLY A 238 4.00 -22.02 2.25
N SER A 239 3.27 -21.95 3.36
CA SER A 239 3.10 -23.09 4.26
C SER A 239 2.41 -24.30 3.60
N PHE A 240 1.53 -24.06 2.63
CA PHE A 240 0.90 -25.14 1.85
C PHE A 240 1.74 -25.55 0.63
N ALA A 241 2.44 -24.63 -0.01
CA ALA A 241 3.22 -24.89 -1.21
C ALA A 241 4.55 -25.59 -0.92
N ASP A 242 5.30 -25.12 0.09
CA ASP A 242 6.69 -25.53 0.32
C ASP A 242 6.89 -27.01 0.70
N PRO A 243 5.98 -27.65 1.46
CA PRO A 243 6.09 -29.06 1.75
C PRO A 243 5.82 -29.98 0.55
N LEU A 244 5.25 -29.46 -0.55
CA LEU A 244 4.89 -30.28 -1.71
C LEU A 244 6.12 -30.65 -2.52
N LEU A 245 6.27 -31.94 -2.82
CA LEU A 245 7.33 -32.51 -3.66
C LEU A 245 7.04 -32.32 -5.16
N ASP A 246 5.75 -32.22 -5.54
CA ASP A 246 5.32 -32.03 -6.93
C ASP A 246 5.46 -30.53 -7.31
N PRO A 247 6.40 -30.17 -8.21
CA PRO A 247 6.62 -28.79 -8.61
C PRO A 247 5.37 -28.12 -9.22
N ASN A 248 4.52 -28.89 -9.91
CA ASN A 248 3.33 -28.35 -10.54
C ASN A 248 2.28 -27.97 -9.50
N LYS A 249 2.06 -28.82 -8.49
CA LYS A 249 1.15 -28.51 -7.39
C LYS A 249 1.67 -27.36 -6.56
N LYS A 250 2.97 -27.30 -6.31
CA LYS A 250 3.63 -26.17 -5.63
C LYS A 250 3.39 -24.88 -6.37
N LEU A 251 3.70 -24.85 -7.68
CA LEU A 251 3.47 -23.69 -8.54
C LEU A 251 1.97 -23.28 -8.53
N PHE A 252 1.07 -24.27 -8.55
CA PHE A 252 -0.36 -24.00 -8.55
C PHE A 252 -0.82 -23.22 -7.30
N ILE A 253 -0.34 -23.59 -6.10
CA ILE A 253 -0.70 -22.88 -4.87
C ILE A 253 -0.14 -21.46 -4.87
N TYR A 254 1.08 -21.24 -5.36
CA TYR A 254 1.62 -19.89 -5.50
C TYR A 254 0.83 -19.04 -6.51
N ILE A 255 0.38 -19.63 -7.63
CA ILE A 255 -0.51 -18.94 -8.58
C ILE A 255 -1.84 -18.57 -7.91
N LEU A 256 -2.40 -19.47 -7.09
CA LEU A 256 -3.65 -19.21 -6.38
C LEU A 256 -3.51 -18.06 -5.38
N GLY A 257 -2.42 -18.03 -4.62
CA GLY A 257 -2.08 -16.88 -3.74
C GLY A 257 -1.92 -15.58 -4.50
N ALA A 258 -1.18 -15.61 -5.62
CA ALA A 258 -0.99 -14.44 -6.48
C ALA A 258 -2.31 -13.93 -7.08
N LEU A 259 -3.21 -14.83 -7.48
CA LEU A 259 -4.55 -14.47 -7.97
C LEU A 259 -5.40 -13.82 -6.87
N LEU A 260 -5.29 -14.26 -5.62
CA LEU A 260 -5.99 -13.61 -4.50
C LEU A 260 -5.45 -12.20 -4.24
N TYR A 261 -4.14 -11.98 -4.26
CA TYR A 261 -3.57 -10.62 -4.22
C TYR A 261 -4.07 -9.78 -5.38
N PHE A 262 -4.13 -10.33 -6.58
CA PHE A 262 -4.65 -9.62 -7.75
C PHE A 262 -6.13 -9.23 -7.56
N VAL A 263 -6.97 -10.15 -7.06
CA VAL A 263 -8.39 -9.89 -6.79
C VAL A 263 -8.57 -8.79 -5.74
N ILE A 264 -7.69 -8.69 -4.74
CA ILE A 264 -7.70 -7.64 -3.73
C ILE A 264 -7.25 -6.29 -4.33
N CYS A 265 -6.13 -6.28 -5.04
CA CYS A 265 -5.47 -5.05 -5.49
C CYS A 265 -6.09 -4.46 -6.76
N TYR A 266 -6.61 -5.29 -7.67
CA TYR A 266 -7.12 -4.83 -8.96
C TYR A 266 -8.33 -3.89 -8.86
N PRO A 267 -9.36 -4.15 -8.04
CA PRO A 267 -10.45 -3.20 -7.84
C PRO A 267 -9.98 -1.84 -7.30
N LEU A 268 -8.99 -1.86 -6.39
CA LEU A 268 -8.39 -0.62 -5.87
C LEU A 268 -7.64 0.14 -6.96
N SER A 269 -6.95 -0.55 -7.86
CA SER A 269 -6.28 0.06 -9.02
C SER A 269 -7.27 0.69 -10.00
N LEU A 270 -8.43 0.08 -10.20
CA LEU A 270 -9.52 0.68 -10.99
C LEU A 270 -10.05 1.94 -10.33
N LEU A 271 -10.26 1.90 -9.01
CA LEU A 271 -10.69 3.05 -8.22
C LEU A 271 -9.67 4.19 -8.29
N ALA A 272 -8.37 3.90 -8.15
CA ALA A 272 -7.30 4.90 -8.27
C ALA A 272 -7.37 5.63 -9.61
N ARG A 273 -7.42 4.89 -10.72
CA ARG A 273 -7.55 5.46 -12.09
C ARG A 273 -8.80 6.30 -12.26
N TYR A 274 -9.92 5.85 -11.72
CA TYR A 274 -11.17 6.61 -11.77
C TYR A 274 -11.06 7.94 -11.01
N LEU A 275 -10.44 7.94 -9.84
CA LEU A 275 -10.21 9.14 -9.04
C LEU A 275 -9.24 10.11 -9.72
N GLU A 276 -8.15 9.60 -10.30
CA GLU A 276 -7.20 10.38 -11.10
C GLU A 276 -7.89 11.10 -12.26
N ALA A 277 -8.69 10.37 -13.05
CA ALA A 277 -9.41 10.93 -14.19
C ALA A 277 -10.39 12.05 -13.76
N ARG A 278 -11.09 11.89 -12.63
CA ARG A 278 -12.01 12.91 -12.12
C ARG A 278 -11.30 14.16 -11.62
N ILE A 279 -10.14 14.00 -10.98
CA ILE A 279 -9.38 15.13 -10.45
C ILE A 279 -8.70 15.90 -11.59
N ALA A 280 -8.17 15.22 -12.61
CA ALA A 280 -7.55 15.85 -13.78
C ALA A 280 -8.53 16.76 -14.57
N VAL A 281 -9.83 16.47 -14.56
CA VAL A 281 -10.86 17.31 -15.24
C VAL A 281 -11.23 18.54 -14.42
N ALA A 282 -10.91 18.59 -13.13
CA ALA A 282 -11.32 19.67 -12.22
C ALA A 282 -10.28 20.80 -12.12
N TYR A 283 -9.15 20.67 -12.80
CA TYR A 283 -8.04 21.65 -12.90
C TYR A 283 -7.61 21.83 -14.36
#